data_b1b68e0d6a37fa882c96ffac1a4b9137
#
_entry.id   b1b68e0d6a37fa882c96ffac1a4b9137
#
_cell.length_a   1.000
_cell.length_b   1.000
_cell.length_c   1.000
_cell.angle_alpha   90.00
_cell.angle_beta   90.00
_cell.angle_gamma   90.00
#
_symmetry.space_group_name_H-M   'P 1'
#
loop_
_entity.id
_entity.type
_entity.pdbx_description
1 polymer ?
#
loop_
_entity_poly.entity_id
_entity_poly.type
_entity_poly.pdbx_seq_one_letter_code
_entity_poly.pdbx_strand_id
1 'polypeptide(L)'
;MYKRIVISTTLLLTLSVVASAQMKDKSQRPSPPAQAQCKFSDGKTITVNYSSPRAKGRKIFGGLVPYGEVWRTGANEATTFVPDTNLTIGGKDVPAGSYTIFTVPNADKWTLIVNKKTGEWGIPYKYESDELVRADMQVSKTSAPVENFTISFHEMGTGCHMYLDWENTRATIEISEKK
;
A
#
# COMPACT_ATOMS: atom_id res chain seq x y z
N MET A 1 -21.98 -43.41 -68.21
CA MET A 1 -20.80 -42.63 -67.83
C MET A 1 -21.15 -41.79 -66.64
N TYR A 2 -20.84 -42.24 -65.37
CA TYR A 2 -21.09 -41.48 -64.20
C TYR A 2 -19.77 -40.86 -63.72
N LYS A 3 -19.67 -39.53 -63.71
CA LYS A 3 -18.53 -38.80 -63.13
C LYS A 3 -18.67 -38.74 -61.61
N ARG A 4 -17.75 -39.36 -60.93
CA ARG A 4 -17.66 -39.24 -59.46
C ARG A 4 -16.99 -37.91 -59.11
N ILE A 5 -17.72 -37.06 -58.43
CA ILE A 5 -17.19 -35.83 -57.81
C ILE A 5 -16.62 -36.22 -56.44
N VAL A 6 -15.31 -36.09 -56.31
CA VAL A 6 -14.63 -36.24 -55.00
C VAL A 6 -14.64 -34.86 -54.35
N ILE A 7 -15.43 -34.70 -53.29
CA ILE A 7 -15.41 -33.52 -52.43
C ILE A 7 -14.31 -33.69 -51.41
N SER A 8 -13.21 -32.98 -51.56
CA SER A 8 -12.13 -32.93 -50.59
C SER A 8 -12.49 -31.93 -49.48
N THR A 9 -12.85 -32.45 -48.32
CA THR A 9 -13.11 -31.60 -47.10
C THR A 9 -11.80 -31.33 -46.45
N THR A 10 -11.28 -30.11 -46.67
CA THR A 10 -10.10 -29.59 -45.94
C THR A 10 -10.53 -29.13 -44.54
N LEU A 11 -10.20 -29.90 -43.55
CA LEU A 11 -10.42 -29.55 -42.14
C LEU A 11 -9.37 -28.51 -41.71
N LEU A 12 -9.77 -27.23 -41.65
CA LEU A 12 -8.93 -26.18 -41.05
C LEU A 12 -8.92 -26.34 -39.55
N LEU A 13 -7.81 -26.83 -39.03
CA LEU A 13 -7.54 -26.87 -37.58
C LEU A 13 -7.10 -25.47 -37.16
N THR A 14 -7.99 -24.65 -36.60
CA THR A 14 -7.67 -23.36 -36.01
C THR A 14 -7.03 -23.61 -34.62
N LEU A 15 -5.71 -23.47 -34.58
CA LEU A 15 -4.94 -23.53 -33.35
C LEU A 15 -5.19 -22.23 -32.55
N SER A 16 -6.13 -22.26 -31.62
CA SER A 16 -6.38 -21.16 -30.69
C SER A 16 -5.21 -21.10 -29.69
N VAL A 17 -4.26 -20.22 -29.94
CA VAL A 17 -3.21 -19.89 -28.96
C VAL A 17 -3.88 -19.08 -27.85
N VAL A 18 -4.25 -19.75 -26.75
CA VAL A 18 -4.63 -19.11 -25.51
C VAL A 18 -3.35 -18.52 -24.92
N ALA A 19 -3.10 -17.26 -25.17
CA ALA A 19 -2.08 -16.49 -24.48
C ALA A 19 -2.53 -16.33 -23.02
N SER A 20 -2.18 -17.28 -22.16
CA SER A 20 -2.24 -17.12 -20.71
C SER A 20 -1.28 -16.01 -20.37
N ALA A 21 -1.78 -14.79 -20.16
CA ALA A 21 -1.02 -13.71 -19.54
C ALA A 21 -0.65 -14.21 -18.14
N GLN A 22 0.55 -14.77 -17.98
CA GLN A 22 1.12 -15.11 -16.69
C GLN A 22 1.19 -13.84 -15.87
N MET A 23 0.27 -13.68 -14.93
CA MET A 23 0.36 -12.64 -13.90
C MET A 23 1.64 -12.92 -13.14
N LYS A 24 2.66 -12.10 -13.39
CA LYS A 24 3.98 -12.22 -12.76
C LYS A 24 3.79 -12.25 -11.25
N ASP A 25 4.21 -13.33 -10.60
CA ASP A 25 4.07 -13.51 -9.16
C ASP A 25 4.70 -12.33 -8.42
N LYS A 26 3.87 -11.55 -7.75
CA LYS A 26 4.29 -10.34 -7.03
C LYS A 26 5.21 -10.67 -5.85
N SER A 27 5.16 -11.91 -5.31
CA SER A 27 6.00 -12.35 -4.19
C SER A 27 7.49 -12.36 -4.54
N GLN A 28 7.83 -12.52 -5.83
CA GLN A 28 9.20 -12.54 -6.35
C GLN A 28 9.77 -11.13 -6.62
N ARG A 29 9.03 -10.09 -6.32
CA ARG A 29 9.52 -8.71 -6.48
C ARG A 29 10.61 -8.38 -5.45
N PRO A 30 11.60 -7.53 -5.78
CA PRO A 30 12.58 -7.02 -4.82
C PRO A 30 11.96 -6.32 -3.59
N SER A 31 10.73 -5.82 -3.75
CA SER A 31 9.87 -5.28 -2.69
C SER A 31 8.57 -6.09 -2.70
N PRO A 32 8.50 -7.22 -1.99
CA PRO A 32 7.34 -8.11 -2.03
C PRO A 32 6.14 -7.47 -1.33
N PRO A 33 4.92 -7.94 -1.65
CA PRO A 33 3.70 -7.56 -0.94
C PRO A 33 3.78 -7.92 0.53
N ALA A 34 3.20 -7.05 1.35
CA ALA A 34 3.01 -7.26 2.78
C ALA A 34 1.66 -6.68 3.21
N GLN A 35 1.17 -7.14 4.35
CA GLN A 35 -0.08 -6.69 4.93
C GLN A 35 0.10 -6.45 6.43
N ALA A 36 -0.57 -5.41 6.93
CA ALA A 36 -0.72 -5.15 8.36
C ALA A 36 -2.20 -4.95 8.68
N GLN A 37 -2.61 -5.36 9.87
CA GLN A 37 -3.98 -5.19 10.34
C GLN A 37 -4.00 -4.68 11.77
N CYS A 38 -4.98 -3.81 12.08
CA CYS A 38 -5.45 -3.55 13.43
C CYS A 38 -6.85 -4.13 13.58
N LYS A 39 -7.12 -4.77 14.72
CA LYS A 39 -8.44 -5.24 15.09
C LYS A 39 -8.93 -4.50 16.32
N PHE A 40 -10.09 -3.85 16.22
CA PHE A 40 -10.76 -3.19 17.33
C PHE A 40 -11.50 -4.19 18.23
N SER A 41 -11.85 -3.77 19.44
CA SER A 41 -12.51 -4.62 20.43
C SER A 41 -13.88 -5.15 20.01
N ASP A 42 -14.57 -4.46 19.08
CA ASP A 42 -15.86 -4.87 18.50
C ASP A 42 -15.71 -5.81 17.29
N GLY A 43 -14.48 -6.14 16.90
CA GLY A 43 -14.13 -7.01 15.79
C GLY A 43 -13.93 -6.29 14.44
N LYS A 44 -14.17 -4.98 14.38
CA LYS A 44 -13.86 -4.17 13.19
C LYS A 44 -12.36 -4.11 12.95
N THR A 45 -11.96 -3.81 11.71
CA THR A 45 -10.56 -3.86 11.31
C THR A 45 -10.12 -2.68 10.47
N ILE A 46 -8.82 -2.42 10.50
CA ILE A 46 -8.11 -1.66 9.48
C ILE A 46 -7.17 -2.62 8.79
N THR A 47 -7.20 -2.67 7.46
CA THR A 47 -6.26 -3.45 6.66
C THR A 47 -5.39 -2.52 5.83
N VAL A 48 -4.06 -2.70 5.90
CA VAL A 48 -3.09 -1.97 5.08
C VAL A 48 -2.34 -2.97 4.19
N ASN A 49 -2.40 -2.77 2.87
CA ASN A 49 -1.63 -3.57 1.92
C ASN A 49 -0.57 -2.68 1.27
N TYR A 50 0.66 -3.14 1.28
CA TYR A 50 1.81 -2.38 0.80
C TYR A 50 2.86 -3.29 0.17
N SER A 51 3.84 -2.70 -0.51
CA SER A 51 5.06 -3.41 -0.90
C SER A 51 6.19 -2.97 0.03
N SER A 52 6.91 -3.96 0.58
CA SER A 52 7.95 -3.75 1.60
C SER A 52 9.34 -3.64 0.96
N PRO A 53 9.89 -2.44 0.72
CA PRO A 53 11.26 -2.29 0.22
C PRO A 53 12.31 -2.63 1.27
N ARG A 54 13.53 -2.92 0.80
CA ARG A 54 14.71 -3.28 1.57
C ARG A 54 15.70 -2.13 1.63
N ALA A 55 16.33 -1.91 2.77
CA ALA A 55 17.35 -0.86 2.91
C ALA A 55 18.63 -1.17 2.10
N LYS A 56 19.11 -2.40 2.16
CA LYS A 56 20.33 -2.86 1.45
C LYS A 56 21.52 -1.92 1.66
N GLY A 57 21.75 -1.50 2.91
CA GLY A 57 22.82 -0.61 3.30
C GLY A 57 22.72 0.84 2.78
N ARG A 58 21.58 1.23 2.18
CA ARG A 58 21.37 2.59 1.68
C ARG A 58 20.89 3.49 2.81
N LYS A 59 21.26 4.77 2.76
CA LYS A 59 20.60 5.80 3.54
C LYS A 59 19.16 5.98 3.00
N ILE A 60 18.18 5.79 3.85
CA ILE A 60 16.77 5.83 3.44
C ILE A 60 16.24 7.25 3.48
N PHE A 61 15.93 7.77 4.67
CA PHE A 61 15.33 9.09 4.79
C PHE A 61 16.37 10.20 4.64
N GLY A 62 16.05 11.18 3.78
CA GLY A 62 17.01 12.19 3.32
C GLY A 62 18.03 11.65 2.31
N GLY A 63 17.77 10.45 1.76
CA GLY A 63 18.56 9.79 0.70
C GLY A 63 17.62 9.17 -0.34
N LEU A 64 17.32 7.87 -0.24
CA LEU A 64 16.41 7.17 -1.16
C LEU A 64 14.98 7.76 -1.14
N VAL A 65 14.52 8.16 0.03
CA VAL A 65 13.26 8.87 0.24
C VAL A 65 13.62 10.29 0.70
N PRO A 66 13.48 11.31 -0.16
CA PRO A 66 13.82 12.68 0.17
C PRO A 66 12.93 13.22 1.30
N TYR A 67 13.48 14.11 2.12
CA TYR A 67 12.69 14.86 3.08
C TYR A 67 11.83 15.93 2.39
N GLY A 68 10.64 16.19 2.92
CA GLY A 68 9.71 17.20 2.41
C GLY A 68 8.94 16.79 1.16
N GLU A 69 9.21 15.61 0.59
CA GLU A 69 8.52 15.11 -0.60
C GLU A 69 7.49 14.04 -0.25
N VAL A 70 6.41 13.98 -1.04
CA VAL A 70 5.39 12.94 -0.87
C VAL A 70 5.95 11.58 -1.31
N TRP A 71 5.88 10.63 -0.39
CA TRP A 71 6.26 9.24 -0.62
C TRP A 71 5.01 8.34 -0.56
N ARG A 72 4.90 7.37 -1.48
CA ARG A 72 3.79 6.39 -1.55
C ARG A 72 3.76 5.38 -0.40
N THR A 73 4.54 5.61 0.68
CA THR A 73 4.59 4.82 1.91
C THR A 73 4.86 3.33 1.65
N GLY A 74 5.82 3.06 0.78
CA GLY A 74 6.18 1.72 0.32
C GLY A 74 6.90 1.75 -1.03
N ALA A 75 6.72 0.69 -1.81
CA ALA A 75 7.28 0.54 -3.15
C ALA A 75 6.23 -0.01 -4.12
N ASN A 76 6.54 -0.02 -5.42
CA ASN A 76 5.63 -0.45 -6.49
C ASN A 76 4.34 0.37 -6.51
N GLU A 77 3.18 -0.27 -6.40
CA GLU A 77 1.88 0.37 -6.26
C GLU A 77 1.80 1.16 -4.94
N ALA A 78 1.02 2.23 -4.88
CA ALA A 78 0.80 3.00 -3.66
C ALA A 78 0.09 2.18 -2.59
N THR A 79 0.41 2.43 -1.33
CA THR A 79 -0.08 1.68 -0.17
C THR A 79 -1.57 1.91 0.03
N THR A 80 -2.36 0.84 0.09
CA THR A 80 -3.80 0.93 0.37
C THR A 80 -4.08 0.88 1.86
N PHE A 81 -5.14 1.60 2.28
CA PHE A 81 -5.62 1.69 3.65
C PHE A 81 -7.14 1.48 3.64
N VAL A 82 -7.59 0.40 4.25
CA VAL A 82 -8.99 -0.05 4.17
C VAL A 82 -9.57 -0.24 5.58
N PRO A 83 -10.15 0.82 6.18
CA PRO A 83 -10.95 0.67 7.38
C PRO A 83 -12.35 0.14 7.04
N ASP A 84 -12.87 -0.80 7.81
CA ASP A 84 -14.26 -1.28 7.72
C ASP A 84 -15.21 -0.57 8.71
N THR A 85 -14.69 0.40 9.44
CA THR A 85 -15.42 1.29 10.35
C THR A 85 -15.00 2.75 10.17
N ASN A 86 -15.80 3.68 10.68
CA ASN A 86 -15.42 5.10 10.68
C ASN A 86 -14.31 5.34 11.70
N LEU A 87 -13.34 6.14 11.31
CA LEU A 87 -12.16 6.43 12.11
C LEU A 87 -12.01 7.92 12.39
N THR A 88 -11.24 8.23 13.42
CA THR A 88 -10.63 9.54 13.66
C THR A 88 -9.11 9.41 13.55
N ILE A 89 -8.49 10.20 12.67
CA ILE A 89 -7.04 10.26 12.46
C ILE A 89 -6.59 11.71 12.57
N GLY A 90 -5.73 12.02 13.54
CA GLY A 90 -5.29 13.41 13.76
C GLY A 90 -6.44 14.39 14.01
N GLY A 91 -7.51 13.93 14.70
CA GLY A 91 -8.71 14.72 14.97
C GLY A 91 -9.64 14.91 13.78
N LYS A 92 -9.41 14.23 12.66
CA LYS A 92 -10.24 14.31 11.44
C LYS A 92 -10.92 12.99 11.15
N ASP A 93 -12.13 13.08 10.60
CA ASP A 93 -12.95 11.92 10.27
C ASP A 93 -12.50 11.23 8.98
N VAL A 94 -12.39 9.90 9.04
CA VAL A 94 -12.14 9.02 7.90
C VAL A 94 -13.25 7.98 7.88
N PRO A 95 -14.25 8.07 7.00
CA PRO A 95 -15.30 7.07 6.86
C PRO A 95 -14.77 5.68 6.53
N ALA A 96 -15.54 4.63 6.82
CA ALA A 96 -15.27 3.29 6.30
C ALA A 96 -15.14 3.34 4.77
N GLY A 97 -14.15 2.65 4.22
CA GLY A 97 -13.92 2.70 2.77
C GLY A 97 -12.54 2.22 2.34
N SER A 98 -12.17 2.52 1.11
CA SER A 98 -10.86 2.19 0.55
C SER A 98 -10.13 3.47 0.18
N TYR A 99 -8.90 3.58 0.64
CA TYR A 99 -8.05 4.76 0.50
C TYR A 99 -6.64 4.37 0.08
N THR A 100 -5.89 5.36 -0.38
CA THR A 100 -4.43 5.27 -0.50
C THR A 100 -3.81 6.14 0.59
N ILE A 101 -2.74 5.67 1.21
CA ILE A 101 -1.95 6.49 2.13
C ILE A 101 -0.62 6.88 1.50
N PHE A 102 -0.25 8.14 1.74
CA PHE A 102 1.06 8.70 1.45
C PHE A 102 1.64 9.29 2.72
N THR A 103 2.94 9.50 2.74
CA THR A 103 3.60 10.23 3.82
C THR A 103 4.55 11.27 3.27
N VAL A 104 4.76 12.34 4.04
CA VAL A 104 5.81 13.32 3.80
C VAL A 104 6.82 13.20 4.93
N PRO A 105 7.94 12.46 4.74
CA PRO A 105 8.95 12.31 5.76
C PRO A 105 9.72 13.61 6.00
N ASN A 106 10.03 13.90 7.26
CA ASN A 106 11.01 14.90 7.69
C ASN A 106 11.83 14.33 8.85
N ALA A 107 12.86 15.04 9.27
CA ALA A 107 13.79 14.51 10.29
C ALA A 107 13.12 14.31 11.65
N ASP A 108 12.21 15.20 12.02
CA ASP A 108 11.60 15.31 13.35
C ASP A 108 10.08 15.08 13.38
N LYS A 109 9.44 15.20 12.24
CA LYS A 109 7.99 15.05 12.12
C LYS A 109 7.59 14.61 10.71
N TRP A 110 6.72 13.63 10.59
CA TRP A 110 6.13 13.23 9.32
C TRP A 110 4.70 13.73 9.21
N THR A 111 4.19 13.75 7.97
CA THR A 111 2.76 13.96 7.70
C THR A 111 2.19 12.72 7.04
N LEU A 112 1.12 12.15 7.61
CA LEU A 112 0.29 11.15 6.94
C LEU A 112 -0.74 11.86 6.06
N ILE A 113 -0.94 11.36 4.84
CA ILE A 113 -1.99 11.79 3.92
C ILE A 113 -2.90 10.58 3.68
N VAL A 114 -4.19 10.72 3.96
CA VAL A 114 -5.22 9.76 3.53
C VAL A 114 -5.90 10.33 2.30
N ASN A 115 -5.89 9.59 1.22
CA ASN A 115 -6.34 10.04 -0.10
C ASN A 115 -7.44 9.13 -0.65
N LYS A 116 -8.49 9.70 -1.22
CA LYS A 116 -9.64 8.99 -1.79
C LYS A 116 -9.32 8.29 -3.11
N LYS A 117 -8.27 8.73 -3.81
CA LYS A 117 -7.82 8.08 -5.05
C LYS A 117 -7.17 6.74 -4.74
N THR A 118 -7.54 5.69 -5.45
CA THR A 118 -7.06 4.31 -5.23
C THR A 118 -6.60 3.67 -6.54
N GLY A 119 -5.77 2.61 -6.41
CA GLY A 119 -5.29 1.86 -7.57
C GLY A 119 -4.15 2.53 -8.33
N GLU A 120 -3.54 3.56 -7.76
CA GLU A 120 -2.53 4.39 -8.40
C GLU A 120 -1.11 3.84 -8.18
N TRP A 121 -0.20 4.20 -9.10
CA TRP A 121 1.23 3.99 -8.89
C TRP A 121 1.79 4.92 -7.79
N GLY A 122 1.17 6.11 -7.66
CA GLY A 122 1.36 7.06 -6.58
C GLY A 122 2.46 8.10 -6.79
N ILE A 123 3.40 7.88 -7.70
CA ILE A 123 4.47 8.83 -8.01
C ILE A 123 4.58 9.01 -9.53
N PRO A 124 4.72 10.27 -10.05
CA PRO A 124 4.69 11.52 -9.30
C PRO A 124 3.34 11.76 -8.63
N TYR A 125 3.36 12.41 -7.45
CA TYR A 125 2.13 12.74 -6.72
C TYR A 125 1.35 13.82 -7.46
N LYS A 126 0.03 13.58 -7.68
CA LYS A 126 -0.88 14.45 -8.46
C LYS A 126 -2.32 14.37 -7.91
N TYR A 127 -2.47 14.09 -6.64
CA TYR A 127 -3.76 13.70 -6.04
C TYR A 127 -4.17 14.62 -4.90
N GLU A 128 -3.69 15.87 -4.88
CA GLU A 128 -3.95 16.86 -3.84
C GLU A 128 -5.45 17.15 -3.69
N SER A 129 -6.19 17.17 -4.80
CA SER A 129 -7.65 17.40 -4.81
C SER A 129 -8.45 16.26 -4.16
N ASP A 130 -7.86 15.08 -4.04
CA ASP A 130 -8.50 13.89 -3.49
C ASP A 130 -8.07 13.60 -2.04
N GLU A 131 -7.26 14.46 -1.44
CA GLU A 131 -6.86 14.33 -0.05
C GLU A 131 -8.06 14.48 0.89
N LEU A 132 -8.21 13.53 1.79
CA LEU A 132 -9.22 13.55 2.84
C LEU A 132 -8.67 14.09 4.15
N VAL A 133 -7.46 13.63 4.52
CA VAL A 133 -6.80 13.98 5.78
C VAL A 133 -5.32 14.23 5.52
N ARG A 134 -4.78 15.27 6.16
CA ARG A 134 -3.36 15.41 6.51
C ARG A 134 -3.25 15.45 8.02
N ALA A 135 -2.43 14.57 8.60
CA ALA A 135 -2.24 14.45 10.03
C ALA A 135 -0.75 14.28 10.37
N ASP A 136 -0.34 14.89 11.47
CA ASP A 136 1.04 14.79 11.95
C ASP A 136 1.33 13.42 12.54
N MET A 137 2.50 12.87 12.24
CA MET A 137 3.04 11.66 12.83
C MET A 137 4.26 12.02 13.68
N GLN A 138 4.36 11.40 14.84
CA GLN A 138 5.54 11.52 15.70
C GLN A 138 6.68 10.66 15.15
N VAL A 139 7.92 11.17 15.24
CA VAL A 139 9.12 10.45 14.81
C VAL A 139 9.95 10.06 16.01
N SER A 140 10.43 8.84 16.03
CA SER A 140 11.34 8.29 17.02
C SER A 140 12.36 7.35 16.36
N LYS A 141 13.35 6.91 17.13
CA LYS A 141 14.29 5.88 16.66
C LYS A 141 13.74 4.49 16.99
N THR A 142 13.99 3.54 16.12
CA THR A 142 13.80 2.11 16.38
C THR A 142 14.87 1.61 17.36
N SER A 143 14.58 0.56 18.11
CA SER A 143 15.54 -0.06 19.06
C SER A 143 16.72 -0.75 18.36
N ALA A 144 16.53 -1.15 17.11
CA ALA A 144 17.54 -1.75 16.22
C ALA A 144 17.21 -1.37 14.77
N PRO A 145 18.21 -1.39 13.87
CA PRO A 145 17.98 -1.11 12.45
C PRO A 145 16.97 -2.07 11.81
N VAL A 146 15.98 -1.54 11.10
CA VAL A 146 14.93 -2.29 10.40
C VAL A 146 15.28 -2.35 8.91
N GLU A 147 15.68 -3.53 8.43
CA GLU A 147 16.09 -3.74 7.03
C GLU A 147 14.92 -3.61 6.05
N ASN A 148 13.75 -4.13 6.43
CA ASN A 148 12.57 -4.18 5.60
C ASN A 148 11.59 -3.12 6.05
N PHE A 149 11.15 -2.22 5.16
CA PHE A 149 10.06 -1.31 5.49
C PHE A 149 8.86 -2.08 6.03
N THR A 150 8.45 -1.77 7.24
CA THR A 150 7.40 -2.49 7.97
C THR A 150 6.32 -1.53 8.44
N ILE A 151 5.08 -1.84 8.09
CA ILE A 151 3.90 -1.23 8.71
C ILE A 151 3.38 -2.22 9.75
N SER A 152 3.12 -1.76 10.96
CA SER A 152 2.55 -2.57 12.03
C SER A 152 1.59 -1.75 12.88
N PHE A 153 0.79 -2.45 13.67
CA PHE A 153 -0.16 -1.84 14.60
C PHE A 153 0.07 -2.33 16.03
N HIS A 154 -0.16 -1.44 16.97
CA HIS A 154 -0.31 -1.77 18.39
C HIS A 154 -1.74 -1.44 18.79
N GLU A 155 -2.50 -2.45 19.17
CA GLU A 155 -3.91 -2.34 19.54
C GLU A 155 -4.05 -1.75 20.95
N MET A 156 -4.98 -0.79 21.09
CA MET A 156 -5.24 -0.07 22.33
C MET A 156 -6.76 0.01 22.65
N GLY A 157 -7.44 -1.13 22.55
CA GLY A 157 -8.90 -1.19 22.81
C GLY A 157 -9.72 -0.56 21.67
N THR A 158 -10.10 0.71 21.80
CA THR A 158 -10.87 1.44 20.75
C THR A 158 -9.97 2.19 19.76
N GLY A 159 -8.66 1.98 19.83
CA GLY A 159 -7.68 2.64 18.97
C GLY A 159 -6.52 1.73 18.61
N CYS A 160 -5.72 2.20 17.67
CA CYS A 160 -4.46 1.58 17.27
C CYS A 160 -3.40 2.64 17.07
N HIS A 161 -2.19 2.35 17.50
CA HIS A 161 -1.03 3.07 17.01
C HIS A 161 -0.53 2.38 15.73
N MET A 162 -0.52 3.09 14.61
CA MET A 162 0.14 2.65 13.40
C MET A 162 1.60 3.07 13.41
N TYR A 163 2.49 2.11 13.23
CA TYR A 163 3.94 2.30 13.14
C TYR A 163 4.41 2.07 11.71
N LEU A 164 5.28 2.96 11.25
CA LEU A 164 6.03 2.82 10.00
C LEU A 164 7.52 2.79 10.35
N ASP A 165 8.12 1.61 10.23
CA ASP A 165 9.50 1.35 10.63
C ASP A 165 10.38 1.09 9.42
N TRP A 166 11.48 1.81 9.30
CA TRP A 166 12.52 1.52 8.32
C TRP A 166 13.85 2.14 8.73
N GLU A 167 14.96 1.40 8.52
CA GLU A 167 16.28 1.78 8.99
C GLU A 167 16.25 2.03 10.52
N ASN A 168 16.59 3.22 10.97
CA ASN A 168 16.57 3.61 12.40
C ASN A 168 15.39 4.53 12.76
N THR A 169 14.37 4.60 11.87
CA THR A 169 13.27 5.56 12.00
C THR A 169 11.95 4.84 12.21
N ARG A 170 11.20 5.30 13.20
CA ARG A 170 9.79 4.97 13.44
C ARG A 170 8.95 6.22 13.31
N ALA A 171 7.95 6.21 12.44
CA ALA A 171 6.88 7.19 12.43
C ALA A 171 5.61 6.58 13.02
N THR A 172 4.92 7.32 13.90
CA THR A 172 3.77 6.81 14.67
C THR A 172 2.60 7.76 14.57
N ILE A 173 1.40 7.21 14.37
CA ILE A 173 0.15 7.96 14.48
C ILE A 173 -0.90 7.13 15.22
N GLU A 174 -1.69 7.80 16.06
CA GLU A 174 -2.86 7.23 16.70
C GLU A 174 -4.06 7.27 15.75
N ILE A 175 -4.78 6.17 15.70
CA ILE A 175 -6.01 5.99 14.93
C ILE A 175 -7.06 5.46 15.90
N SER A 176 -8.16 6.17 16.04
CA SER A 176 -9.27 5.77 16.92
C SER A 176 -10.50 5.40 16.10
N GLU A 177 -11.27 4.42 16.59
CA GLU A 177 -12.59 4.17 16.05
C GLU A 177 -13.52 5.32 16.42
N LYS A 178 -14.26 5.82 15.43
CA LYS A 178 -15.29 6.83 15.65
C LYS A 178 -16.60 6.13 16.02
N LYS A 179 -17.03 6.31 17.25
CA LYS A 179 -18.34 5.85 17.76
C LYS A 179 -19.46 6.80 17.38
#